data_aa4f429e81fb07c95227d15633372eac
#
_entry.id   aa4f429e81fb07c95227d15633372eac
#
_cell.length_a   1.000
_cell.length_b   1.000
_cell.length_c   1.000
_cell.angle_alpha   90.00
_cell.angle_beta   90.00
_cell.angle_gamma   90.00
#
_symmetry.space_group_name_H-M   'P 1'
#
loop_
_entity.id
_entity.type
_entity.pdbx_description
1 polymer ?
#
loop_
_entity_poly.entity_id
_entity_poly.type
_entity_poly.pdbx_seq_one_letter_code
_entity_poly.pdbx_strand_id
1 'polypeptide(L)'
;MAKLDRSLKLGGKRGEVTIELDGAGGNAHLGGSGANGDIRLFNADGQPCVHIDGGNSNFIAGGNGSEGDFALLNSDGKQTLHIDGGEANIVLGGDGAQGDIALLNGMDRPTVHIDGGDGNIILGGNGAEGDIGLINERGRQTVHIDGGEGNITLGGSGSQGDITLLDHRGKQTVTLDGGEGNLLLG
;
A
#
# COMPACT_ATOMS: atom_id res chain seq x y z
N MET A 1 29.11 37.43 -10.98
CA MET A 1 28.74 36.03 -10.78
C MET A 1 29.12 35.27 -12.05
N ALA A 2 30.10 34.37 -11.98
CA ALA A 2 30.44 33.51 -13.12
C ALA A 2 29.33 32.48 -13.33
N LYS A 3 28.63 32.55 -14.46
CA LYS A 3 27.64 31.57 -14.87
C LYS A 3 28.42 30.34 -15.32
N LEU A 4 28.27 29.22 -14.60
CA LEU A 4 28.82 27.93 -15.02
C LEU A 4 27.91 27.41 -16.16
N ASP A 5 28.26 27.71 -17.40
CA ASP A 5 27.56 27.18 -18.58
C ASP A 5 28.02 25.74 -18.93
N ARG A 6 28.72 25.06 -18.02
CA ARG A 6 29.32 23.75 -18.25
C ARG A 6 29.01 22.79 -17.11
N SER A 7 28.96 21.51 -17.43
CA SER A 7 28.84 20.43 -16.44
C SER A 7 30.09 20.33 -15.56
N LEU A 8 29.90 20.17 -14.26
CA LEU A 8 30.95 19.70 -13.35
C LEU A 8 30.98 18.17 -13.38
N LYS A 9 32.12 17.60 -13.75
CA LYS A 9 32.30 16.14 -13.82
C LYS A 9 33.38 15.72 -12.84
N LEU A 10 33.07 14.71 -12.03
CA LEU A 10 34.03 14.04 -11.14
C LEU A 10 34.24 12.61 -11.64
N GLY A 11 35.48 12.27 -11.88
CA GLY A 11 35.86 10.95 -12.38
C GLY A 11 36.21 9.98 -11.26
N GLY A 12 36.01 8.69 -11.49
CA GLY A 12 36.54 7.60 -10.72
C GLY A 12 38.05 7.37 -10.97
N LYS A 13 38.62 6.35 -10.33
CA LYS A 13 40.06 6.04 -10.41
C LYS A 13 40.56 5.72 -11.81
N ARG A 14 39.66 5.33 -12.73
CA ARG A 14 39.97 4.96 -14.13
C ARG A 14 39.61 6.06 -15.11
N GLY A 15 39.24 7.26 -14.62
CA GLY A 15 38.86 8.41 -15.47
C GLY A 15 37.42 8.41 -15.98
N GLU A 16 36.62 7.41 -15.61
CA GLU A 16 35.18 7.40 -15.90
C GLU A 16 34.45 8.46 -15.10
N VAL A 17 33.44 9.12 -15.70
CA VAL A 17 32.58 10.09 -15.00
C VAL A 17 31.60 9.35 -14.10
N THR A 18 31.69 9.58 -12.79
CA THR A 18 30.82 8.96 -11.78
C THR A 18 29.86 9.95 -11.12
N ILE A 19 30.16 11.25 -11.19
CA ILE A 19 29.26 12.35 -10.77
C ILE A 19 29.29 13.42 -11.84
N GLU A 20 28.13 13.84 -12.29
CA GLU A 20 27.98 14.96 -13.23
C GLU A 20 26.87 15.91 -12.73
N LEU A 21 27.18 17.18 -12.61
CA LEU A 21 26.20 18.25 -12.43
C LEU A 21 26.10 18.99 -13.76
N ASP A 22 25.02 18.77 -14.50
CA ASP A 22 24.76 19.38 -15.79
C ASP A 22 24.07 20.74 -15.60
N GLY A 23 24.82 21.80 -15.76
CA GLY A 23 24.31 23.15 -15.59
C GLY A 23 23.36 23.63 -16.70
N ALA A 24 23.41 23.02 -17.90
CA ALA A 24 22.53 23.36 -19.02
C ALA A 24 21.16 22.68 -18.88
N GLY A 25 21.14 21.40 -18.49
CA GLY A 25 19.94 20.63 -18.27
C GLY A 25 19.38 20.70 -16.86
N GLY A 26 20.15 21.26 -15.91
CA GLY A 26 19.75 21.30 -14.49
C GLY A 26 19.71 19.94 -13.82
N ASN A 27 20.50 18.97 -14.29
CA ASN A 27 20.47 17.60 -13.80
C ASN A 27 21.69 17.25 -12.93
N ALA A 28 21.50 16.35 -11.99
CA ALA A 28 22.57 15.68 -11.24
C ALA A 28 22.55 14.18 -11.59
N HIS A 29 23.66 13.68 -12.13
CA HIS A 29 23.87 12.28 -12.42
C HIS A 29 24.86 11.68 -11.41
N LEU A 30 24.48 10.62 -10.76
CA LEU A 30 25.28 9.89 -9.80
C LEU A 30 25.43 8.44 -10.26
N GLY A 31 26.66 7.93 -10.29
CA GLY A 31 26.94 6.59 -10.78
C GLY A 31 27.11 6.51 -12.29
N GLY A 32 26.95 5.31 -12.83
CA GLY A 32 27.23 5.00 -14.23
C GLY A 32 28.69 4.56 -14.47
N SER A 33 29.00 4.14 -15.68
CA SER A 33 30.34 3.69 -16.07
C SER A 33 30.95 2.61 -15.16
N GLY A 34 30.11 1.72 -14.61
CA GLY A 34 30.49 0.66 -13.67
C GLY A 34 30.51 1.05 -12.19
N ALA A 35 30.07 2.27 -11.84
CA ALA A 35 29.87 2.71 -10.46
C ALA A 35 28.39 2.87 -10.12
N ASN A 36 27.98 2.48 -8.91
CA ASN A 36 26.66 2.75 -8.37
C ASN A 36 26.57 4.20 -7.91
N GLY A 37 25.40 4.82 -8.11
CA GLY A 37 25.14 6.18 -7.66
C GLY A 37 24.25 6.17 -6.43
N ASP A 38 24.81 6.52 -5.28
CA ASP A 38 24.10 6.55 -4.01
C ASP A 38 23.97 7.98 -3.48
N ILE A 39 22.83 8.26 -2.83
CA ILE A 39 22.65 9.47 -2.00
C ILE A 39 22.37 9.04 -0.57
N ARG A 40 23.15 9.56 0.39
CA ARG A 40 22.94 9.32 1.82
C ARG A 40 22.82 10.62 2.57
N LEU A 41 21.80 10.74 3.40
CA LEU A 41 21.65 11.80 4.36
C LEU A 41 21.89 11.22 5.76
N PHE A 42 22.62 11.99 6.58
CA PHE A 42 23.05 11.54 7.90
C PHE A 42 22.37 12.39 8.99
N ASN A 43 22.02 11.77 10.11
CA ASN A 43 21.58 12.46 11.32
C ASN A 43 22.77 13.14 12.03
N ALA A 44 22.48 13.83 13.15
CA ALA A 44 23.51 14.54 13.94
C ALA A 44 24.58 13.62 14.52
N ASP A 45 24.27 12.33 14.72
CA ASP A 45 25.20 11.32 15.22
C ASP A 45 26.05 10.66 14.12
N GLY A 46 25.92 11.15 12.89
CA GLY A 46 26.67 10.64 11.75
C GLY A 46 26.17 9.29 11.23
N GLN A 47 24.93 8.90 11.55
CA GLN A 47 24.31 7.68 11.06
C GLN A 47 23.39 7.97 9.87
N PRO A 48 23.38 7.12 8.82
CA PRO A 48 22.50 7.32 7.67
C PRO A 48 21.03 7.14 8.07
N CYS A 49 20.19 8.14 7.76
CA CYS A 49 18.74 8.12 7.98
C CYS A 49 17.93 8.17 6.67
N VAL A 50 18.54 8.57 5.54
CA VAL A 50 17.98 8.41 4.19
C VAL A 50 19.05 7.83 3.29
N HIS A 51 18.69 6.82 2.50
CA HIS A 51 19.57 6.21 1.51
C HIS A 51 18.80 5.92 0.22
N ILE A 52 19.27 6.51 -0.87
CA ILE A 52 18.86 6.17 -2.22
C ILE A 52 20.00 5.33 -2.81
N ASP A 53 19.76 4.04 -3.00
CA ASP A 53 20.75 3.05 -3.48
C ASP A 53 20.53 2.83 -4.97
N GLY A 54 21.45 3.37 -5.78
CA GLY A 54 21.39 3.23 -7.23
C GLY A 54 21.82 1.85 -7.73
N GLY A 55 22.51 1.06 -6.90
CA GLY A 55 22.92 -0.31 -7.25
C GLY A 55 21.77 -1.30 -7.18
N ASN A 56 20.93 -1.17 -6.15
CA ASN A 56 19.79 -2.06 -5.90
C ASN A 56 18.44 -1.42 -6.19
N SER A 57 18.43 -0.14 -6.62
CA SER A 57 17.21 0.63 -6.92
C SER A 57 16.27 0.77 -5.70
N ASN A 58 16.81 0.92 -4.50
CA ASN A 58 16.09 1.06 -3.26
C ASN A 58 16.04 2.52 -2.80
N PHE A 59 14.92 2.91 -2.19
CA PHE A 59 14.78 4.10 -1.37
C PHE A 59 14.49 3.66 0.07
N ILE A 60 15.35 4.06 1.00
CA ILE A 60 15.23 3.73 2.42
C ILE A 60 15.15 5.04 3.18
N ALA A 61 14.11 5.22 3.98
CA ALA A 61 13.97 6.31 4.95
C ALA A 61 13.82 5.72 6.34
N GLY A 62 14.43 6.36 7.33
CA GLY A 62 14.41 5.93 8.73
C GLY A 62 15.54 4.97 9.09
N GLY A 63 15.41 4.34 10.26
CA GLY A 63 16.44 3.53 10.89
C GLY A 63 17.42 4.33 11.73
N ASN A 64 18.27 3.63 12.49
CA ASN A 64 19.29 4.24 13.34
C ASN A 64 18.74 5.32 14.32
N GLY A 65 17.55 5.04 14.91
CA GLY A 65 16.90 5.95 15.85
C GLY A 65 16.06 7.06 15.18
N SER A 66 15.91 7.03 13.84
CA SER A 66 15.00 7.91 13.08
C SER A 66 13.85 7.11 12.52
N GLU A 67 12.64 7.66 12.59
CA GLU A 67 11.46 7.14 11.89
C GLU A 67 11.50 7.60 10.43
N GLY A 68 11.06 6.74 9.53
CA GLY A 68 11.07 7.01 8.10
C GLY A 68 9.68 7.20 7.56
N ASP A 69 9.32 8.45 7.27
CA ASP A 69 8.00 8.80 6.76
C ASP A 69 8.07 9.22 5.30
N PHE A 70 6.99 8.95 4.57
CA PHE A 70 6.79 9.44 3.22
C PHE A 70 5.43 10.13 3.13
N ALA A 71 5.42 11.41 2.77
CA ALA A 71 4.21 12.19 2.65
C ALA A 71 4.10 12.85 1.26
N LEU A 72 2.90 12.82 0.67
CA LEU A 72 2.54 13.64 -0.48
C LEU A 72 1.56 14.74 -0.06
N LEU A 73 1.83 15.94 -0.53
CA LEU A 73 1.01 17.12 -0.28
C LEU A 73 0.34 17.57 -1.58
N ASN A 74 -0.88 18.08 -1.49
CA ASN A 74 -1.55 18.72 -2.60
C ASN A 74 -1.02 20.17 -2.83
N SER A 75 -1.60 20.89 -3.80
CA SER A 75 -1.22 22.28 -4.13
C SER A 75 -1.40 23.27 -2.97
N ASP A 76 -2.27 22.97 -2.01
CA ASP A 76 -2.55 23.80 -0.84
C ASP A 76 -1.65 23.44 0.35
N GLY A 77 -0.70 22.52 0.17
CA GLY A 77 0.20 22.06 1.22
C GLY A 77 -0.44 21.09 2.21
N LYS A 78 -1.62 20.54 1.91
CA LYS A 78 -2.31 19.56 2.75
C LYS A 78 -1.87 18.14 2.39
N GLN A 79 -1.66 17.32 3.40
CA GLN A 79 -1.26 15.92 3.24
C GLN A 79 -2.40 15.07 2.70
N THR A 80 -2.14 14.33 1.62
CA THR A 80 -3.10 13.44 0.95
C THR A 80 -2.69 11.97 0.95
N LEU A 81 -1.39 11.71 1.15
CA LEU A 81 -0.84 10.38 1.41
C LEU A 81 0.18 10.49 2.54
N HIS A 82 0.14 9.57 3.48
CA HIS A 82 1.17 9.39 4.50
C HIS A 82 1.46 7.90 4.68
N ILE A 83 2.73 7.55 4.60
CA ILE A 83 3.26 6.26 5.02
C ILE A 83 4.13 6.54 6.24
N ASP A 84 3.69 6.05 7.39
CA ASP A 84 4.32 6.23 8.68
C ASP A 84 5.17 5.00 8.99
N GLY A 85 6.48 5.17 9.02
CA GLY A 85 7.42 4.08 9.30
C GLY A 85 7.54 3.74 10.78
N GLY A 86 7.18 4.67 11.68
CA GLY A 86 7.21 4.45 13.13
C GLY A 86 6.04 3.59 13.60
N GLU A 87 4.84 3.89 13.13
CA GLU A 87 3.60 3.19 13.49
C GLU A 87 3.17 2.12 12.47
N ALA A 88 3.86 2.01 11.33
CA ALA A 88 3.57 1.11 10.22
C ALA A 88 2.17 1.32 9.60
N ASN A 89 1.72 2.57 9.51
CA ASN A 89 0.43 2.97 8.98
C ASN A 89 0.54 3.54 7.56
N ILE A 90 -0.53 3.36 6.78
CA ILE A 90 -0.73 4.06 5.51
C ILE A 90 -2.05 4.82 5.62
N VAL A 91 -2.00 6.14 5.47
CA VAL A 91 -3.18 7.02 5.45
C VAL A 91 -3.34 7.58 4.05
N LEU A 92 -4.52 7.40 3.47
CA LEU A 92 -4.92 7.96 2.19
C LEU A 92 -6.08 8.92 2.41
N GLY A 93 -6.01 10.09 1.78
CA GLY A 93 -7.02 11.14 1.95
C GLY A 93 -6.79 11.98 3.19
N GLY A 94 -7.85 12.64 3.66
CA GLY A 94 -7.82 13.62 4.74
C GLY A 94 -7.72 15.05 4.22
N ASP A 95 -7.93 16.02 5.12
CA ASP A 95 -7.86 17.47 4.82
C ASP A 95 -8.73 17.93 3.63
N GLY A 96 -9.85 17.23 3.37
CA GLY A 96 -10.75 17.49 2.26
C GLY A 96 -10.49 16.67 1.00
N ALA A 97 -9.48 15.80 0.98
CA ALA A 97 -9.26 14.80 -0.05
C ALA A 97 -9.89 13.46 0.34
N GLN A 98 -10.47 12.75 -0.63
CA GLN A 98 -10.91 11.37 -0.46
C GLN A 98 -9.72 10.43 -0.69
N GLY A 99 -9.63 9.37 0.10
CA GLY A 99 -8.57 8.38 -0.01
C GLY A 99 -9.11 7.07 -0.57
N ASP A 100 -8.76 6.78 -1.82
CA ASP A 100 -9.23 5.60 -2.52
C ASP A 100 -8.08 4.63 -2.80
N ILE A 101 -8.40 3.33 -2.84
CA ILE A 101 -7.49 2.28 -3.30
C ILE A 101 -8.16 1.55 -4.46
N ALA A 102 -7.52 1.52 -5.62
CA ALA A 102 -7.97 0.74 -6.76
C ALA A 102 -6.88 -0.26 -7.19
N LEU A 103 -7.24 -1.53 -7.29
CA LEU A 103 -6.41 -2.55 -7.91
C LEU A 103 -6.92 -2.83 -9.32
N LEU A 104 -6.05 -2.70 -10.30
CA LEU A 104 -6.38 -2.83 -11.71
C LEU A 104 -5.99 -4.22 -12.23
N ASN A 105 -6.77 -4.74 -13.17
CA ASN A 105 -6.39 -5.92 -13.94
C ASN A 105 -5.42 -5.56 -15.08
N GLY A 106 -4.98 -6.57 -15.85
CA GLY A 106 -4.07 -6.37 -17.00
C GLY A 106 -4.64 -5.55 -18.17
N MET A 107 -5.89 -5.07 -18.07
CA MET A 107 -6.54 -4.18 -19.05
C MET A 107 -6.80 -2.78 -18.47
N ASP A 108 -6.10 -2.41 -17.40
CA ASP A 108 -6.23 -1.13 -16.68
C ASP A 108 -7.65 -0.86 -16.14
N ARG A 109 -8.38 -1.92 -15.78
CA ARG A 109 -9.73 -1.81 -15.23
C ARG A 109 -9.74 -2.20 -13.75
N PRO A 110 -10.39 -1.42 -12.86
CA PRO A 110 -10.45 -1.75 -11.45
C PRO A 110 -11.27 -3.04 -11.22
N THR A 111 -10.72 -3.95 -10.41
CA THR A 111 -11.36 -5.18 -9.94
C THR A 111 -11.50 -5.22 -8.42
N VAL A 112 -10.76 -4.35 -7.71
CA VAL A 112 -10.97 -4.02 -6.31
C VAL A 112 -10.97 -2.51 -6.18
N HIS A 113 -11.97 -1.95 -5.52
CA HIS A 113 -12.06 -0.54 -5.23
C HIS A 113 -12.51 -0.34 -3.78
N ILE A 114 -11.70 0.35 -3.01
CA ILE A 114 -12.03 0.83 -1.66
C ILE A 114 -12.21 2.33 -1.79
N ASP A 115 -13.44 2.79 -1.58
CA ASP A 115 -13.85 4.20 -1.69
C ASP A 115 -13.89 4.81 -0.29
N GLY A 116 -12.93 5.69 -0.01
CA GLY A 116 -12.85 6.36 1.27
C GLY A 116 -13.86 7.51 1.43
N GLY A 117 -14.43 8.00 0.33
CA GLY A 117 -15.45 9.04 0.36
C GLY A 117 -16.81 8.52 0.82
N ASP A 118 -17.26 7.42 0.21
CA ASP A 118 -18.56 6.79 0.48
C ASP A 118 -18.47 5.60 1.46
N GLY A 119 -17.26 5.15 1.79
CA GLY A 119 -17.03 4.03 2.70
C GLY A 119 -17.38 2.66 2.10
N ASN A 120 -17.30 2.50 0.79
CA ASN A 120 -17.64 1.29 0.08
C ASN A 120 -16.41 0.43 -0.25
N ILE A 121 -16.61 -0.90 -0.29
CA ILE A 121 -15.67 -1.86 -0.85
C ILE A 121 -16.37 -2.57 -2.00
N ILE A 122 -15.84 -2.45 -3.20
CA ILE A 122 -16.34 -3.11 -4.41
C ILE A 122 -15.31 -4.14 -4.84
N LEU A 123 -15.75 -5.38 -4.98
CA LEU A 123 -14.93 -6.50 -5.47
C LEU A 123 -15.53 -7.02 -6.76
N GLY A 124 -14.67 -7.34 -7.72
CA GLY A 124 -15.09 -7.86 -9.02
C GLY A 124 -15.46 -6.78 -10.05
N GLY A 125 -16.20 -7.18 -11.07
CA GLY A 125 -16.52 -6.36 -12.23
C GLY A 125 -15.41 -6.38 -13.30
N ASN A 126 -15.72 -5.78 -14.45
CA ASN A 126 -14.77 -5.68 -15.58
C ASN A 126 -14.19 -7.03 -16.06
N GLY A 127 -14.98 -8.11 -15.94
CA GLY A 127 -14.58 -9.46 -16.31
C GLY A 127 -13.91 -10.26 -15.19
N ALA A 128 -13.87 -9.74 -13.97
CA ALA A 128 -13.47 -10.46 -12.76
C ALA A 128 -14.68 -10.72 -11.86
N GLU A 129 -14.73 -11.86 -11.21
CA GLU A 129 -15.67 -12.19 -10.15
C GLU A 129 -15.13 -11.64 -8.84
N GLY A 130 -16.01 -11.11 -8.00
CA GLY A 130 -15.64 -10.51 -6.71
C GLY A 130 -16.02 -11.40 -5.55
N ASP A 131 -15.06 -12.12 -5.03
CA ASP A 131 -15.27 -13.08 -3.96
C ASP A 131 -14.70 -12.57 -2.63
N ILE A 132 -15.33 -12.99 -1.52
CA ILE A 132 -14.79 -12.82 -0.17
C ILE A 132 -14.61 -14.18 0.47
N GLY A 133 -13.39 -14.55 0.80
CA GLY A 133 -13.03 -15.75 1.53
C GLY A 133 -12.48 -15.44 2.91
N LEU A 134 -13.08 -15.99 3.99
CA LEU A 134 -12.47 -15.96 5.31
C LEU A 134 -11.86 -17.32 5.62
N ILE A 135 -10.62 -17.29 6.07
CA ILE A 135 -9.79 -18.46 6.31
C ILE A 135 -9.47 -18.55 7.80
N ASN A 136 -9.65 -19.71 8.39
CA ASN A 136 -9.33 -19.94 9.82
C ASN A 136 -7.81 -20.11 10.06
N GLU A 137 -7.42 -20.23 11.33
CA GLU A 137 -6.02 -20.45 11.77
C GLU A 137 -5.31 -21.65 11.13
N ARG A 138 -6.08 -22.63 10.60
CA ARG A 138 -5.56 -23.84 9.94
C ARG A 138 -5.46 -23.69 8.42
N GLY A 139 -5.66 -22.47 7.88
CA GLY A 139 -5.64 -22.20 6.45
C GLY A 139 -6.86 -22.74 5.69
N ARG A 140 -7.98 -23.03 6.35
CA ARG A 140 -9.20 -23.54 5.75
C ARG A 140 -10.24 -22.45 5.61
N GLN A 141 -10.87 -22.35 4.45
CA GLN A 141 -11.96 -21.41 4.20
C GLN A 141 -13.21 -21.84 4.99
N THR A 142 -13.79 -20.91 5.75
CA THR A 142 -14.97 -21.12 6.59
C THR A 142 -16.13 -20.20 6.22
N VAL A 143 -15.86 -19.12 5.48
CA VAL A 143 -16.88 -18.26 4.86
C VAL A 143 -16.48 -18.02 3.41
N HIS A 144 -17.43 -18.16 2.50
CA HIS A 144 -17.28 -17.78 1.10
C HIS A 144 -18.51 -17.00 0.64
N ILE A 145 -18.28 -15.80 0.16
CA ILE A 145 -19.27 -15.01 -0.57
C ILE A 145 -18.83 -15.01 -2.02
N ASP A 146 -19.61 -15.63 -2.87
CA ASP A 146 -19.37 -15.81 -4.29
C ASP A 146 -20.09 -14.71 -5.07
N GLY A 147 -19.33 -13.79 -5.63
CA GLY A 147 -19.89 -12.66 -6.38
C GLY A 147 -20.31 -13.04 -7.80
N GLY A 148 -19.77 -14.13 -8.35
CA GLY A 148 -20.15 -14.65 -9.68
C GLY A 148 -21.53 -15.28 -9.70
N GLU A 149 -21.82 -16.13 -8.71
CA GLU A 149 -23.07 -16.86 -8.59
C GLU A 149 -24.04 -16.27 -7.55
N GLY A 150 -23.59 -15.33 -6.72
CA GLY A 150 -24.40 -14.68 -5.68
C GLY A 150 -24.69 -15.56 -4.47
N ASN A 151 -23.85 -16.54 -4.19
CA ASN A 151 -24.01 -17.49 -3.10
C ASN A 151 -23.22 -17.08 -1.84
N ILE A 152 -23.73 -17.43 -0.67
CA ILE A 152 -23.02 -17.36 0.60
C ILE A 152 -22.91 -18.76 1.19
N THR A 153 -21.69 -19.24 1.39
CA THR A 153 -21.39 -20.50 2.05
C THR A 153 -20.75 -20.23 3.41
N LEU A 154 -21.32 -20.79 4.46
CA LEU A 154 -20.82 -20.71 5.82
C LEU A 154 -20.49 -22.10 6.34
N GLY A 155 -19.38 -22.22 7.06
CA GLY A 155 -18.94 -23.50 7.62
C GLY A 155 -18.15 -24.36 6.63
N GLY A 156 -18.19 -25.67 6.85
CA GLY A 156 -17.36 -26.62 6.10
C GLY A 156 -15.93 -26.71 6.65
N SER A 157 -15.13 -27.60 6.08
CA SER A 157 -13.72 -27.81 6.46
C SER A 157 -13.48 -28.06 7.97
N GLY A 158 -14.50 -28.60 8.67
CA GLY A 158 -14.48 -28.86 10.11
C GLY A 158 -15.02 -27.73 10.98
N SER A 159 -15.63 -26.70 10.38
CA SER A 159 -16.37 -25.64 11.06
C SER A 159 -17.86 -25.74 10.77
N GLN A 160 -18.69 -25.39 11.75
CA GLN A 160 -20.14 -25.23 11.57
C GLN A 160 -20.42 -23.84 11.02
N GLY A 161 -21.41 -23.70 10.15
CA GLY A 161 -21.79 -22.43 9.55
C GLY A 161 -23.15 -22.00 10.07
N ASP A 162 -23.16 -21.02 10.98
CA ASP A 162 -24.37 -20.53 11.61
C ASP A 162 -24.67 -19.08 11.19
N ILE A 163 -25.95 -18.71 11.14
CA ILE A 163 -26.40 -17.34 11.00
C ILE A 163 -27.28 -16.99 12.19
N THR A 164 -26.92 -15.95 12.92
CA THR A 164 -27.70 -15.43 14.03
C THR A 164 -28.09 -13.97 13.76
N LEU A 165 -29.40 -13.68 13.84
CA LEU A 165 -29.92 -12.32 13.77
C LEU A 165 -30.35 -11.86 15.17
N LEU A 166 -29.94 -10.65 15.54
CA LEU A 166 -30.24 -10.03 16.82
C LEU A 166 -31.18 -8.84 16.63
N ASP A 167 -32.05 -8.57 17.59
CA ASP A 167 -32.82 -7.32 17.64
C ASP A 167 -31.91 -6.14 18.08
N HIS A 168 -32.49 -4.92 18.15
CA HIS A 168 -31.80 -3.70 18.58
C HIS A 168 -31.31 -3.71 20.05
N ARG A 169 -31.72 -4.70 20.84
CA ARG A 169 -31.31 -4.91 22.24
C ARG A 169 -30.28 -6.04 22.37
N GLY A 170 -29.86 -6.63 21.23
CA GLY A 170 -28.93 -7.74 21.22
C GLY A 170 -29.57 -9.11 21.53
N LYS A 171 -30.92 -9.20 21.60
CA LYS A 171 -31.61 -10.48 21.77
C LYS A 171 -31.64 -11.23 20.43
N GLN A 172 -31.30 -12.51 20.45
CA GLN A 172 -31.40 -13.40 19.31
C GLN A 172 -32.86 -13.60 18.88
N THR A 173 -33.13 -13.38 17.60
CA THR A 173 -34.46 -13.52 17.01
C THR A 173 -34.54 -14.57 15.92
N VAL A 174 -33.43 -14.89 15.24
CA VAL A 174 -33.34 -15.94 14.25
C VAL A 174 -31.99 -16.65 14.41
N THR A 175 -31.98 -17.98 14.31
CA THR A 175 -30.76 -18.75 14.09
C THR A 175 -30.99 -19.80 13.02
N LEU A 176 -30.06 -19.84 12.08
CA LEU A 176 -29.85 -21.00 11.20
C LEU A 176 -28.62 -21.73 11.71
N ASP A 177 -28.82 -22.93 12.23
CA ASP A 177 -27.76 -23.79 12.76
C ASP A 177 -27.34 -24.77 11.67
N GLY A 178 -26.16 -24.54 11.11
CA GLY A 178 -25.61 -25.40 10.06
C GLY A 178 -25.03 -26.72 10.55
N GLY A 179 -24.76 -26.83 11.86
CA GLY A 179 -24.27 -28.06 12.47
C GLY A 179 -25.38 -29.08 12.68
N GLU A 180 -26.54 -28.63 13.15
CA GLU A 180 -27.71 -29.48 13.43
C GLU A 180 -28.79 -29.41 12.35
N GLY A 181 -28.69 -28.43 11.43
CA GLY A 181 -29.69 -28.21 10.38
C GLY A 181 -31.00 -27.61 10.89
N ASN A 182 -30.97 -26.87 11.98
CA ASN A 182 -32.12 -26.30 12.63
C ASN A 182 -32.37 -24.83 12.22
N LEU A 183 -33.65 -24.45 12.16
CA LEU A 183 -34.08 -23.06 12.12
C LEU A 183 -34.84 -22.74 13.41
N LEU A 184 -34.35 -21.78 14.18
CA LEU A 184 -34.98 -21.28 15.39
C LEU A 184 -35.51 -19.87 15.16
N LEU A 185 -36.77 -19.64 15.46
CA LEU A 185 -37.45 -18.33 15.45
C LEU A 185 -37.89 -18.04 16.89
N GLY A 186 -37.40 -16.87 17.47
CA GLY A 186 -37.63 -16.56 18.87
C GLY A 186 -38.10 -15.15 19.15
#